data_c207b05b7cde6b279bbbcf54244fea69
#
_entry.id   c207b05b7cde6b279bbbcf54244fea69
#
_cell.length_a   1.000
_cell.length_b   1.000
_cell.length_c   1.000
_cell.angle_alpha   90.00
_cell.angle_beta   90.00
_cell.angle_gamma   90.00
#
_symmetry.space_group_name_H-M   'P 1'
#
loop_
_entity.id
_entity.type
_entity.pdbx_description
1 polymer ?
#
loop_
_entity_poly.entity_id
_entity_poly.type
_entity_poly.pdbx_seq_one_letter_code
_entity_poly.pdbx_strand_id
1 'polypeptide(L)'
;MKGEHLGEFEEFTLLAVRALGDRTYAVPVQRYVEEATGRPTSMGAIYAALARLEDKGFVQSSMGEATAQRGGKPKRLFRVTPVGLKTARELHRVRERIWTAIAEGRRS
;
A
#
# COMPACT_ATOMS: atom_id res chain seq x y z
N MET A 1 -14.15 0.88 -14.99
CA MET A 1 -13.18 -0.15 -15.01
C MET A 1 -13.04 -0.76 -13.68
N LYS A 2 -13.27 -1.99 -13.65
CA LYS A 2 -13.13 -2.62 -12.40
C LYS A 2 -11.69 -2.86 -12.11
N GLY A 3 -11.32 -2.85 -10.87
CA GLY A 3 -9.99 -3.17 -10.44
C GLY A 3 -9.06 -1.98 -10.30
N GLU A 4 -9.44 -0.84 -10.82
CA GLU A 4 -8.53 0.30 -10.77
C GLU A 4 -8.78 1.23 -9.62
N HIS A 5 -9.91 1.09 -8.97
CA HIS A 5 -10.25 1.99 -7.88
C HIS A 5 -9.49 1.61 -6.61
N LEU A 6 -8.98 2.61 -5.91
CA LEU A 6 -8.32 2.42 -4.63
C LEU A 6 -9.18 3.04 -3.53
N GLY A 7 -9.58 2.23 -2.57
CA GLY A 7 -10.14 2.77 -1.34
C GLY A 7 -9.04 3.41 -0.49
N GLU A 8 -9.45 4.16 0.49
CA GLU A 8 -8.49 4.88 1.32
C GLU A 8 -7.52 3.95 2.01
N PHE A 9 -8.01 2.89 2.62
CA PHE A 9 -7.14 1.98 3.34
C PHE A 9 -6.22 1.22 2.40
N GLU A 10 -6.74 0.86 1.22
CA GLU A 10 -5.89 0.22 0.22
C GLU A 10 -4.77 1.14 -0.22
N GLU A 11 -5.07 2.42 -0.38
CA GLU A 11 -4.05 3.37 -0.77
C GLU A 11 -2.98 3.51 0.29
N PHE A 12 -3.38 3.62 1.57
CA PHE A 12 -2.40 3.69 2.64
C PHE A 12 -1.53 2.46 2.68
N THR A 13 -2.14 1.28 2.48
CA THR A 13 -1.37 0.04 2.47
C THR A 13 -0.39 0.00 1.30
N LEU A 14 -0.84 0.40 0.12
CA LEU A 14 0.01 0.45 -1.06
C LEU A 14 1.21 1.37 -0.85
N LEU A 15 0.94 2.55 -0.31
CA LEU A 15 2.01 3.51 -0.07
C LEU A 15 2.99 3.01 0.99
N ALA A 16 2.48 2.33 2.01
CA ALA A 16 3.35 1.75 3.03
C ALA A 16 4.28 0.70 2.42
N VAL A 17 3.74 -0.16 1.54
CA VAL A 17 4.59 -1.15 0.88
C VAL A 17 5.70 -0.45 0.10
N ARG A 18 5.35 0.60 -0.64
CA ARG A 18 6.36 1.32 -1.41
C ARG A 18 7.40 1.98 -0.54
N ALA A 19 6.96 2.59 0.56
CA ALA A 19 7.87 3.28 1.47
C ALA A 19 8.85 2.33 2.12
N LEU A 20 8.43 1.08 2.35
CA LEU A 20 9.29 0.09 3.02
C LEU A 20 10.22 -0.65 2.08
N GLY A 21 10.04 -0.51 0.76
CA GLY A 21 10.97 -1.07 -0.20
C GLY A 21 10.42 -2.29 -0.91
N ASP A 22 11.30 -3.00 -1.60
CA ASP A 22 10.88 -4.04 -2.54
C ASP A 22 10.65 -5.40 -1.89
N ARG A 23 10.98 -5.56 -0.63
CA ARG A 23 10.93 -6.87 0.02
C ARG A 23 10.36 -6.75 1.42
N THR A 24 9.22 -6.07 1.54
CA THR A 24 8.57 -5.94 2.83
C THR A 24 7.54 -7.04 3.03
N TYR A 25 7.02 -7.16 4.22
CA TYR A 25 6.01 -8.15 4.54
C TYR A 25 4.96 -7.50 5.45
N ALA A 26 3.95 -8.29 5.84
CA ALA A 26 2.74 -7.71 6.42
C ALA A 26 2.96 -6.99 7.74
N VAL A 27 3.86 -7.49 8.61
CA VAL A 27 4.02 -6.89 9.92
C VAL A 27 4.59 -5.47 9.85
N PRO A 28 5.70 -5.21 9.13
CA PRO A 28 6.14 -3.83 8.99
C PRO A 28 5.12 -2.93 8.31
N VAL A 29 4.36 -3.48 7.36
CA VAL A 29 3.34 -2.69 6.68
C VAL A 29 2.28 -2.25 7.68
N GLN A 30 1.82 -3.16 8.53
CA GLN A 30 0.83 -2.83 9.54
C GLN A 30 1.34 -1.71 10.46
N ARG A 31 2.57 -1.84 10.92
CA ARG A 31 3.14 -0.83 11.81
C ARG A 31 3.26 0.52 11.13
N TYR A 32 3.68 0.50 9.87
CA TYR A 32 3.82 1.75 9.13
C TYR A 32 2.48 2.45 8.96
N VAL A 33 1.43 1.69 8.62
CA VAL A 33 0.11 2.28 8.46
C VAL A 33 -0.40 2.84 9.79
N GLU A 34 -0.20 2.10 10.88
CA GLU A 34 -0.62 2.59 12.19
C GLU A 34 0.07 3.90 12.54
N GLU A 35 1.37 3.96 12.32
CA GLU A 35 2.12 5.18 12.66
C GLU A 35 1.71 6.34 11.78
N ALA A 36 1.52 6.08 10.49
CA ALA A 36 1.18 7.15 9.56
C ALA A 36 -0.21 7.71 9.80
N THR A 37 -1.16 6.85 10.14
CA THR A 37 -2.54 7.29 10.30
C THR A 37 -2.91 7.62 11.74
N GLY A 38 -2.12 7.17 12.71
CA GLY A 38 -2.46 7.32 14.11
C GLY A 38 -3.63 6.47 14.56
N ARG A 39 -3.98 5.44 13.79
CA ARG A 39 -5.14 4.59 14.07
C ARG A 39 -4.70 3.14 14.20
N PRO A 40 -5.31 2.40 15.15
CA PRO A 40 -5.03 0.96 15.24
C PRO A 40 -5.46 0.26 13.95
N THR A 41 -4.68 -0.73 13.55
CA THR A 41 -4.94 -1.45 12.32
C THR A 41 -4.69 -2.93 12.58
N SER A 42 -5.69 -3.75 12.31
CA SER A 42 -5.55 -5.17 12.53
C SER A 42 -4.72 -5.82 11.43
N MET A 43 -4.06 -6.92 11.78
CA MET A 43 -3.34 -7.68 10.77
C MET A 43 -4.28 -8.24 9.72
N GLY A 44 -5.51 -8.63 10.12
CA GLY A 44 -6.48 -9.12 9.15
C GLY A 44 -6.83 -8.07 8.12
N ALA A 45 -7.00 -6.83 8.53
CA ALA A 45 -7.28 -5.75 7.58
C ALA A 45 -6.12 -5.54 6.61
N ILE A 46 -4.89 -5.63 7.11
CA ILE A 46 -3.71 -5.49 6.25
C ILE A 46 -3.65 -6.64 5.23
N TYR A 47 -3.84 -7.88 5.69
CA TYR A 47 -3.83 -9.01 4.77
C TYR A 47 -4.91 -8.88 3.70
N ALA A 48 -6.11 -8.46 4.11
CA ALA A 48 -7.19 -8.28 3.15
C ALA A 48 -6.85 -7.19 2.12
N ALA A 49 -6.27 -6.08 2.58
CA ALA A 49 -5.89 -5.01 1.67
C ALA A 49 -4.80 -5.46 0.71
N LEU A 50 -3.79 -6.18 1.22
CA LEU A 50 -2.72 -6.69 0.35
C LEU A 50 -3.26 -7.65 -0.70
N ALA A 51 -4.22 -8.52 -0.31
CA ALA A 51 -4.82 -9.44 -1.26
C ALA A 51 -5.57 -8.69 -2.36
N ARG A 52 -6.32 -7.67 -1.99
CA ARG A 52 -7.05 -6.88 -2.99
C ARG A 52 -6.09 -6.12 -3.90
N LEU A 53 -5.02 -5.59 -3.34
CA LEU A 53 -4.01 -4.89 -4.15
C LEU A 53 -3.33 -5.85 -5.13
N GLU A 54 -3.08 -7.08 -4.69
CA GLU A 54 -2.48 -8.06 -5.58
C GLU A 54 -3.45 -8.44 -6.69
N ASP A 55 -4.74 -8.62 -6.36
CA ASP A 55 -5.75 -8.91 -7.36
C ASP A 55 -5.86 -7.82 -8.41
N LYS A 56 -5.66 -6.58 -8.01
CA LYS A 56 -5.70 -5.45 -8.94
C LYS A 56 -4.40 -5.28 -9.71
N GLY A 57 -3.38 -6.05 -9.37
CA GLY A 57 -2.09 -5.93 -10.05
C GLY A 57 -1.23 -4.80 -9.55
N PHE A 58 -1.57 -4.22 -8.40
CA PHE A 58 -0.83 -3.07 -7.86
C PHE A 58 0.32 -3.49 -6.97
N VAL A 59 0.28 -4.69 -6.38
CA VAL A 59 1.42 -5.26 -5.69
C VAL A 59 1.63 -6.67 -6.21
N GLN A 60 2.85 -7.14 -6.04
CA GLN A 60 3.22 -8.50 -6.41
C GLN A 60 3.84 -9.16 -5.18
N SER A 61 3.50 -10.41 -4.95
CA SER A 61 4.04 -11.12 -3.81
C SER A 61 4.94 -12.25 -4.26
N SER A 62 5.85 -12.64 -3.38
CA SER A 62 6.71 -13.79 -3.58
C SER A 62 7.06 -14.34 -2.20
N MET A 63 7.50 -15.59 -2.17
CA MET A 63 7.92 -16.17 -0.90
C MET A 63 9.40 -15.90 -0.70
N GLY A 64 9.72 -15.35 0.48
CA GLY A 64 11.09 -15.17 0.86
C GLY A 64 11.68 -16.49 1.31
N GLU A 65 13.00 -16.50 1.46
CA GLU A 65 13.68 -17.71 1.90
C GLU A 65 13.45 -17.94 3.36
N ALA A 66 13.32 -19.22 3.72
CA ALA A 66 13.24 -19.59 5.11
C ALA A 66 14.58 -19.33 5.77
N THR A 67 14.54 -18.92 7.06
CA THR A 67 15.75 -18.74 7.82
C THR A 67 15.74 -19.73 8.97
N ALA A 68 16.91 -20.31 9.22
CA ALA A 68 17.03 -21.26 10.32
C ALA A 68 16.75 -20.62 11.68
N GLN A 69 17.06 -19.36 11.80
CA GLN A 69 16.90 -18.65 13.07
C GLN A 69 15.45 -18.46 13.48
N ARG A 70 14.53 -18.57 12.54
CA ARG A 70 13.14 -18.33 12.83
C ARG A 70 12.28 -19.53 12.66
N GLY A 71 12.84 -20.69 12.84
CA GLY A 71 12.09 -21.91 12.68
C GLY A 71 11.82 -22.28 11.25
N GLY A 72 12.47 -21.60 10.33
CA GLY A 72 12.46 -22.02 8.94
C GLY A 72 11.24 -21.65 8.14
N LYS A 73 10.34 -20.82 8.66
CA LYS A 73 9.16 -20.45 7.91
C LYS A 73 9.44 -19.27 6.99
N PRO A 74 9.17 -19.41 5.68
CA PRO A 74 9.36 -18.28 4.78
C PRO A 74 8.27 -17.24 4.98
N LYS A 75 8.58 -16.02 4.64
CA LYS A 75 7.63 -14.92 4.70
C LYS A 75 7.15 -14.58 3.30
N ARG A 76 5.89 -14.18 3.21
CA ARG A 76 5.41 -13.64 1.96
C ARG A 76 5.84 -12.19 1.87
N LEU A 77 6.59 -11.90 0.81
CA LEU A 77 7.13 -10.57 0.58
C LEU A 77 6.31 -9.87 -0.48
N PHE A 78 6.23 -8.55 -0.38
CA PHE A 78 5.43 -7.73 -1.26
C PHE A 78 6.25 -6.59 -1.83
N ARG A 79 5.93 -6.20 -3.06
CA ARG A 79 6.48 -4.99 -3.66
C ARG A 79 5.42 -4.36 -4.54
N VAL A 80 5.52 -3.05 -4.70
CA VAL A 80 4.59 -2.31 -5.56
C VAL A 80 5.03 -2.50 -7.00
N THR A 81 4.05 -2.78 -7.87
CA THR A 81 4.33 -2.94 -9.30
C THR A 81 4.40 -1.57 -9.97
N PRO A 82 4.96 -1.51 -11.21
CA PRO A 82 4.96 -0.24 -11.93
C PRO A 82 3.57 0.35 -12.11
N VAL A 83 2.55 -0.48 -12.40
CA VAL A 83 1.21 0.06 -12.56
C VAL A 83 0.63 0.51 -11.21
N GLY A 84 1.00 -0.17 -10.12
CA GLY A 84 0.58 0.28 -8.80
C GLY A 84 1.15 1.64 -8.46
N LEU A 85 2.43 1.84 -8.74
CA LEU A 85 3.06 3.13 -8.46
C LEU A 85 2.45 4.23 -9.34
N LYS A 86 2.21 3.93 -10.60
CA LYS A 86 1.61 4.90 -11.50
C LYS A 86 0.23 5.32 -11.01
N THR A 87 -0.58 4.34 -10.60
CA THR A 87 -1.92 4.61 -10.10
C THR A 87 -1.88 5.49 -8.84
N ALA A 88 -0.97 5.17 -7.92
CA ALA A 88 -0.83 5.96 -6.70
C ALA A 88 -0.41 7.39 -7.01
N ARG A 89 0.54 7.55 -7.94
CA ARG A 89 1.00 8.89 -8.31
C ARG A 89 -0.10 9.71 -8.99
N GLU A 90 -0.90 9.08 -9.82
CA GLU A 90 -1.99 9.79 -10.48
C GLU A 90 -3.01 10.27 -9.46
N LEU A 91 -3.34 9.44 -8.49
CA LEU A 91 -4.27 9.83 -7.45
C LEU A 91 -3.70 10.98 -6.62
N HIS A 92 -2.42 10.91 -6.32
CA HIS A 92 -1.76 11.98 -5.57
C HIS A 92 -1.83 13.30 -6.35
N ARG A 93 -1.59 13.26 -7.66
CA ARG A 93 -1.66 14.47 -8.48
C ARG A 93 -3.05 15.07 -8.52
N VAL A 94 -4.08 14.23 -8.57
CA VAL A 94 -5.46 14.73 -8.53
C VAL A 94 -5.72 15.46 -7.22
N ARG A 95 -5.31 14.86 -6.11
CA ARG A 95 -5.49 15.48 -4.82
C ARG A 95 -4.74 16.80 -4.72
N GLU A 96 -3.52 16.84 -5.24
CA GLU A 96 -2.75 18.06 -5.21
C GLU A 96 -3.41 19.19 -6.00
N ARG A 97 -3.97 18.84 -7.14
CA ARG A 97 -4.68 19.86 -7.92
C ARG A 97 -5.84 20.45 -7.15
N ILE A 98 -6.59 19.61 -6.47
CA ILE A 98 -7.74 20.06 -5.70
C ILE A 98 -7.28 20.90 -4.52
N TRP A 99 -6.28 20.43 -3.79
CA TRP A 99 -5.76 21.18 -2.65
C TRP A 99 -5.20 22.53 -3.08
N THR A 100 -4.51 22.57 -4.21
CA THR A 100 -4.02 23.84 -4.75
C THR A 100 -5.16 24.80 -5.05
N ALA A 101 -6.22 24.27 -5.67
CA ALA A 101 -7.38 25.10 -5.97
C ALA A 101 -8.02 25.64 -4.68
N ILE A 102 -8.12 24.82 -3.65
CA ILE A 102 -8.67 25.24 -2.38
C ILE A 102 -7.79 26.35 -1.78
N ALA A 103 -6.47 26.15 -1.79
CA ALA A 103 -5.56 27.13 -1.21
C ALA A 103 -5.60 28.46 -1.93
N GLU A 104 -5.87 28.43 -3.25
CA GLU A 104 -5.96 29.66 -4.02
C GLU A 104 -7.33 30.31 -3.96
N GLY A 105 -8.27 29.69 -3.24
CA GLY A 105 -9.61 30.25 -3.12
C GLY A 105 -10.45 30.13 -4.37
N ARG A 106 -10.08 29.26 -5.30
CA ARG A 106 -10.84 29.11 -6.55
C ARG A 106 -12.10 28.32 -6.32
N ARG A 107 -13.12 28.67 -7.07
CA ARG A 107 -14.38 27.94 -7.06
C ARG A 107 -14.71 27.45 -8.43
N SER A 108 -15.40 26.35 -8.46
CA SER A 108 -15.84 25.82 -9.73
C SER A 108 -17.08 26.53 -10.23
#